data_408beec00bce36679cde934f942d0266
#
_entry.id   408beec00bce36679cde934f942d0266
#
_cell.length_a   1.000
_cell.length_b   1.000
_cell.length_c   1.000
_cell.angle_alpha   90.00
_cell.angle_beta   90.00
_cell.angle_gamma   90.00
#
_symmetry.space_group_name_H-M   'P 1'
#
loop_
_entity.id
_entity.type
_entity.pdbx_description
1 polymer ?
#
loop_
_entity_poly.entity_id
_entity_poly.type
_entity_poly.pdbx_seq_one_letter_code
_entity_poly.pdbx_strand_id
1 'polypeptide(L)'
;LFPVWSYKNDLEVQAMNSDKFYSSALNEYIREHVDEYKAFIAMSSDYVTFYYTALYAGRKTIAIPTMHNMGISFRSVLTSAFSKIAYVGFNTGEEQRLAENILGKALGAHGILSVGIEESLSADWALTKEKFQLPERYLLYIGRITPKKIHRLLTYFVNYKKKYSDSTLRLVLVGGLAMERFEHPDIIYTGFVSDEEKMSILQHAEIVVNPSRYESLSLILLEAMSQKKPMLVNGHCKVLKEHCLKSDFASFYYMNKRGFNQALRRIEQ
;
A
#
# COMPACT_ATOMS: atom_id res chain seq x y z
N LEU A 1 24.04 17.90 -25.38
CA LEU A 1 22.87 17.52 -24.55
C LEU A 1 22.95 16.08 -24.03
N PHE A 2 23.65 15.17 -24.72
CA PHE A 2 23.76 13.76 -24.35
C PHE A 2 24.61 13.45 -23.10
N PRO A 3 25.70 14.13 -22.79
CA PRO A 3 26.55 13.80 -21.64
C PRO A 3 25.86 13.95 -20.28
N VAL A 4 24.95 14.91 -20.15
CA VAL A 4 24.26 15.18 -18.87
C VAL A 4 23.29 14.07 -18.48
N TRP A 5 22.61 13.46 -19.45
CA TRP A 5 21.69 12.35 -19.20
C TRP A 5 22.42 11.06 -18.84
N SER A 6 23.52 10.74 -19.51
CA SER A 6 24.32 9.57 -19.15
C SER A 6 24.91 9.71 -17.76
N TYR A 7 25.47 10.86 -17.42
CA TYR A 7 26.04 11.14 -16.10
C TYR A 7 24.99 11.01 -14.97
N LYS A 8 23.78 11.55 -15.18
CA LYS A 8 22.69 11.41 -14.21
C LYS A 8 22.29 9.95 -14.03
N ASN A 9 22.18 9.20 -15.11
CA ASN A 9 21.85 7.77 -15.06
C ASN A 9 22.93 6.99 -14.31
N ASP A 10 24.21 7.26 -14.53
CA ASP A 10 25.31 6.60 -13.85
C ASP A 10 25.30 6.86 -12.33
N LEU A 11 25.02 8.10 -11.92
CA LEU A 11 24.87 8.45 -10.50
C LEU A 11 23.67 7.73 -9.85
N GLU A 12 22.55 7.62 -10.56
CA GLU A 12 21.38 6.88 -10.07
C GLU A 12 21.70 5.38 -9.94
N VAL A 13 22.44 4.78 -10.88
CA VAL A 13 22.90 3.38 -10.80
C VAL A 13 23.87 3.18 -9.63
N GLN A 14 24.82 4.09 -9.42
CA GLN A 14 25.72 4.04 -8.27
C GLN A 14 24.95 4.10 -6.94
N ALA A 15 23.94 4.98 -6.84
CA ALA A 15 23.09 5.05 -5.66
C ALA A 15 22.28 3.77 -5.44
N MET A 16 21.82 3.13 -6.50
CA MET A 16 21.13 1.83 -6.41
C MET A 16 22.09 0.71 -5.96
N ASN A 17 23.35 0.71 -6.42
CA ASN A 17 24.34 -0.29 -6.04
C ASN A 17 24.78 -0.18 -4.57
N SER A 18 24.58 0.96 -3.94
CA SER A 18 24.78 1.13 -2.50
C SER A 18 23.57 0.78 -1.64
N ASP A 19 22.47 0.35 -2.26
CA ASP A 19 21.28 -0.12 -1.53
C ASP A 19 21.56 -1.47 -0.83
N LYS A 20 21.02 -1.64 0.36
CA LYS A 20 21.16 -2.86 1.17
C LYS A 20 20.60 -4.13 0.51
N PHE A 21 19.75 -3.99 -0.49
CA PHE A 21 19.20 -5.10 -1.26
C PHE A 21 19.99 -5.40 -2.54
N TYR A 22 21.10 -4.70 -2.78
CA TYR A 22 21.98 -5.02 -3.90
C TYR A 22 22.68 -6.35 -3.67
N SER A 23 22.66 -7.22 -4.68
CA SER A 23 23.37 -8.50 -4.69
C SER A 23 24.07 -8.72 -6.03
N SER A 24 25.40 -8.65 -6.03
CA SER A 24 26.20 -8.94 -7.23
C SER A 24 26.01 -10.39 -7.69
N ALA A 25 25.96 -11.32 -6.74
CA ALA A 25 25.77 -12.75 -7.04
C ALA A 25 24.43 -13.04 -7.73
N LEU A 26 23.32 -12.40 -7.27
CA LEU A 26 22.03 -12.53 -7.93
C LEU A 26 22.06 -11.94 -9.34
N ASN A 27 22.69 -10.77 -9.51
CA ASN A 27 22.79 -10.11 -10.81
C ASN A 27 23.59 -10.96 -11.80
N GLU A 28 24.68 -11.55 -11.35
CA GLU A 28 25.53 -12.44 -12.15
C GLU A 28 24.78 -13.72 -12.50
N TYR A 29 24.09 -14.33 -11.55
CA TYR A 29 23.24 -15.50 -11.78
C TYR A 29 22.18 -15.23 -12.86
N ILE A 30 21.44 -14.14 -12.77
CA ILE A 30 20.42 -13.77 -13.78
C ILE A 30 21.06 -13.63 -15.16
N ARG A 31 22.21 -12.95 -15.24
CA ARG A 31 22.93 -12.73 -16.50
C ARG A 31 23.38 -14.02 -17.15
N GLU A 32 23.88 -14.98 -16.36
CA GLU A 32 24.47 -16.23 -16.86
C GLU A 32 23.41 -17.29 -17.17
N HIS A 33 22.26 -17.27 -16.46
CA HIS A 33 21.24 -18.30 -16.58
C HIS A 33 19.94 -17.78 -17.25
N VAL A 34 19.97 -16.62 -17.89
CA VAL A 34 18.77 -16.02 -18.50
C VAL A 34 18.07 -16.95 -19.49
N ASP A 35 18.80 -17.79 -20.19
CA ASP A 35 18.25 -18.71 -21.19
C ASP A 35 17.63 -19.98 -20.62
N GLU A 36 17.91 -20.29 -19.37
CA GLU A 36 17.33 -21.43 -18.67
C GLU A 36 15.88 -21.18 -18.22
N TYR A 37 15.47 -19.92 -18.15
CA TYR A 37 14.14 -19.51 -17.71
C TYR A 37 13.24 -19.05 -18.86
N LYS A 38 11.97 -19.42 -18.79
CA LYS A 38 10.94 -18.95 -19.75
C LYS A 38 10.56 -17.48 -19.49
N ALA A 39 10.49 -17.09 -18.23
CA ALA A 39 10.16 -15.74 -17.81
C ALA A 39 10.74 -15.43 -16.42
N PHE A 40 10.94 -14.14 -16.14
CA PHE A 40 11.28 -13.59 -14.84
C PHE A 40 10.13 -12.70 -14.38
N ILE A 41 9.71 -12.83 -13.13
CA ILE A 41 8.72 -11.95 -12.52
C ILE A 41 9.46 -10.97 -11.62
N ALA A 42 9.48 -9.68 -12.02
CA ALA A 42 10.12 -8.61 -11.26
C ALA A 42 9.08 -7.80 -10.52
N MET A 43 9.17 -7.77 -9.19
CA MET A 43 8.22 -7.03 -8.34
C MET A 43 8.88 -5.80 -7.71
N SER A 44 8.07 -4.75 -7.49
CA SER A 44 8.47 -3.49 -6.80
C SER A 44 9.62 -2.75 -7.48
N SER A 45 9.27 -1.82 -8.33
CA SER A 45 10.22 -0.99 -9.09
C SER A 45 11.15 -0.12 -8.23
N ASP A 46 10.84 0.00 -6.94
CA ASP A 46 11.64 0.73 -5.97
C ASP A 46 12.96 0.01 -5.58
N TYR A 47 13.07 -1.28 -5.88
CA TYR A 47 14.24 -2.10 -5.52
C TYR A 47 15.24 -2.22 -6.66
N VAL A 48 16.51 -2.26 -6.30
CA VAL A 48 17.64 -2.44 -7.23
C VAL A 48 17.55 -3.74 -8.03
N THR A 49 16.99 -4.80 -7.46
CA THR A 49 16.76 -6.09 -8.13
C THR A 49 15.84 -5.97 -9.34
N PHE A 50 14.82 -5.10 -9.27
CA PHE A 50 13.95 -4.80 -10.41
C PHE A 50 14.73 -4.25 -11.60
N TYR A 51 15.60 -3.26 -11.35
CA TYR A 51 16.43 -2.65 -12.38
C TYR A 51 17.34 -3.68 -13.07
N TYR A 52 18.06 -4.48 -12.29
CA TYR A 52 19.00 -5.48 -12.86
C TYR A 52 18.29 -6.63 -13.55
N THR A 53 17.12 -7.07 -13.06
CA THR A 53 16.30 -8.05 -13.79
C THR A 53 15.86 -7.50 -15.14
N ALA A 54 15.38 -6.26 -15.19
CA ALA A 54 15.02 -5.60 -16.46
C ALA A 54 16.24 -5.41 -17.38
N LEU A 55 17.42 -5.15 -16.82
CA LEU A 55 18.66 -4.96 -17.60
C LEU A 55 19.10 -6.26 -18.28
N TYR A 56 19.11 -7.38 -17.55
CA TYR A 56 19.67 -8.65 -18.03
C TYR A 56 18.64 -9.57 -18.69
N ALA A 57 17.40 -9.58 -18.21
CA ALA A 57 16.34 -10.47 -18.68
C ALA A 57 15.14 -9.71 -19.30
N GLY A 58 15.27 -8.45 -19.66
CA GLY A 58 14.18 -7.55 -20.03
C GLY A 58 13.11 -8.13 -20.95
N ARG A 59 13.49 -8.76 -22.05
CA ARG A 59 12.56 -9.41 -23.01
C ARG A 59 11.83 -10.64 -22.46
N LYS A 60 12.31 -11.20 -21.36
CA LYS A 60 11.69 -12.31 -20.64
C LYS A 60 11.08 -11.85 -19.31
N THR A 61 11.07 -10.53 -19.02
CA THR A 61 10.58 -9.99 -17.75
C THR A 61 9.12 -9.57 -17.85
N ILE A 62 8.33 -10.05 -16.89
CA ILE A 62 7.00 -9.55 -16.56
C ILE A 62 7.15 -8.75 -15.28
N ALA A 63 6.82 -7.46 -15.30
CA ALA A 63 6.96 -6.59 -14.16
C ALA A 63 5.62 -6.39 -13.43
N ILE A 64 5.66 -6.40 -12.09
CA ILE A 64 4.59 -5.96 -11.20
C ILE A 64 5.19 -4.82 -10.36
N PRO A 65 5.15 -3.57 -10.85
CA PRO A 65 6.03 -2.51 -10.35
C PRO A 65 5.67 -1.95 -8.98
N THR A 66 4.42 -2.07 -8.55
CA THR A 66 3.91 -1.47 -7.30
C THR A 66 4.28 0.01 -7.14
N MET A 67 4.12 0.77 -8.21
CA MET A 67 4.56 2.17 -8.27
C MET A 67 3.76 3.07 -7.33
N HIS A 68 4.47 4.02 -6.75
CA HIS A 68 3.89 5.08 -5.94
C HIS A 68 4.22 6.46 -6.53
N ASN A 69 3.36 7.44 -6.34
CA ASN A 69 3.66 8.83 -6.73
C ASN A 69 4.69 9.45 -5.76
N MET A 70 5.92 8.96 -5.85
CA MET A 70 7.07 9.34 -5.03
C MET A 70 8.29 9.61 -5.91
N GLY A 71 9.27 10.37 -5.39
CA GLY A 71 10.46 10.79 -6.13
C GLY A 71 11.23 9.65 -6.80
N ILE A 72 11.24 8.44 -6.21
CA ILE A 72 11.91 7.27 -6.79
C ILE A 72 11.30 6.87 -8.15
N SER A 73 9.97 6.96 -8.30
CA SER A 73 9.29 6.59 -9.55
C SER A 73 9.63 7.51 -10.73
N PHE A 74 10.22 8.68 -10.48
CA PHE A 74 10.63 9.64 -11.51
C PHE A 74 12.12 9.56 -11.88
N ARG A 75 12.85 8.53 -11.40
CA ARG A 75 14.26 8.35 -11.74
C ARG A 75 14.42 7.86 -13.17
N SER A 76 15.47 8.36 -13.85
CA SER A 76 15.75 8.03 -15.25
C SER A 76 16.12 6.56 -15.47
N VAL A 77 16.76 5.92 -14.48
CA VAL A 77 17.06 4.47 -14.51
C VAL A 77 15.82 3.61 -14.66
N LEU A 78 14.69 4.02 -14.07
CA LEU A 78 13.43 3.28 -14.23
C LEU A 78 12.89 3.39 -15.64
N THR A 79 12.95 4.56 -16.27
CA THR A 79 12.56 4.71 -17.69
C THR A 79 13.37 3.78 -18.58
N SER A 80 14.68 3.68 -18.34
CA SER A 80 15.56 2.75 -19.05
C SER A 80 15.19 1.28 -18.79
N ALA A 81 14.86 0.92 -17.54
CA ALA A 81 14.45 -0.43 -17.18
C ALA A 81 13.11 -0.81 -17.86
N PHE A 82 12.10 0.02 -17.74
CA PHE A 82 10.78 -0.25 -18.31
C PHE A 82 10.79 -0.40 -19.83
N SER A 83 11.65 0.33 -20.55
CA SER A 83 11.78 0.20 -22.01
C SER A 83 12.28 -1.17 -22.49
N LYS A 84 12.83 -1.99 -21.59
CA LYS A 84 13.36 -3.33 -21.90
C LYS A 84 12.37 -4.45 -21.54
N ILE A 85 11.41 -4.19 -20.67
CA ILE A 85 10.48 -5.19 -20.10
C ILE A 85 9.48 -5.66 -21.16
N ALA A 86 9.19 -6.96 -21.17
CA ALA A 86 8.27 -7.57 -22.12
C ALA A 86 6.82 -7.21 -21.84
N TYR A 87 6.42 -7.19 -20.57
CA TYR A 87 5.06 -6.85 -20.14
C TYR A 87 5.04 -6.26 -18.75
N VAL A 88 4.17 -5.27 -18.53
CA VAL A 88 3.97 -4.63 -17.22
C VAL A 88 2.54 -4.83 -16.75
N GLY A 89 2.38 -5.50 -15.62
CA GLY A 89 1.10 -5.72 -14.94
C GLY A 89 0.92 -4.77 -13.77
N PHE A 90 -0.08 -3.91 -13.84
CA PHE A 90 -0.40 -2.97 -12.78
C PHE A 90 -1.46 -3.52 -11.83
N ASN A 91 -1.39 -3.15 -10.57
CA ASN A 91 -2.38 -3.54 -9.57
C ASN A 91 -3.70 -2.76 -9.70
N THR A 92 -3.63 -1.49 -10.13
CA THR A 92 -4.79 -0.59 -10.22
C THR A 92 -4.71 0.32 -11.44
N GLY A 93 -5.86 0.87 -11.85
CA GLY A 93 -5.92 1.85 -12.94
C GLY A 93 -5.18 3.14 -12.61
N GLU A 94 -5.16 3.59 -11.36
CA GLU A 94 -4.40 4.77 -10.95
C GLU A 94 -2.88 4.53 -10.97
N GLU A 95 -2.42 3.31 -10.65
CA GLU A 95 -1.01 2.94 -10.83
C GLU A 95 -0.62 2.95 -12.30
N GLN A 96 -1.45 2.37 -13.17
CA GLN A 96 -1.24 2.37 -14.62
C GLN A 96 -1.16 3.81 -15.15
N ARG A 97 -2.13 4.67 -14.83
CA ARG A 97 -2.11 6.09 -15.24
C ARG A 97 -0.87 6.84 -14.76
N LEU A 98 -0.40 6.53 -13.55
CA LEU A 98 0.86 7.10 -13.03
C LEU A 98 2.03 6.69 -13.91
N ALA A 99 2.16 5.40 -14.24
CA ALA A 99 3.23 4.88 -15.08
C ALA A 99 3.17 5.46 -16.49
N GLU A 100 2.00 5.50 -17.13
CA GLU A 100 1.80 6.11 -18.45
C GLU A 100 2.25 7.57 -18.48
N ASN A 101 1.92 8.35 -17.43
CA ASN A 101 2.31 9.75 -17.33
C ASN A 101 3.82 9.96 -17.14
N ILE A 102 4.50 9.04 -16.40
CA ILE A 102 5.94 9.16 -16.11
C ILE A 102 6.77 8.61 -17.27
N LEU A 103 6.41 7.43 -17.77
CA LEU A 103 7.23 6.65 -18.69
C LEU A 103 6.90 6.94 -20.17
N GLY A 104 5.68 7.36 -20.47
CA GLY A 104 5.24 7.65 -21.83
C GLY A 104 5.56 6.50 -22.78
N LYS A 105 6.27 6.79 -23.88
CA LYS A 105 6.64 5.80 -24.92
C LYS A 105 7.64 4.73 -24.44
N ALA A 106 8.28 4.89 -23.28
CA ALA A 106 9.16 3.87 -22.70
C ALA A 106 8.36 2.72 -22.07
N LEU A 107 7.08 2.92 -21.80
CA LEU A 107 6.18 1.88 -21.33
C LEU A 107 5.71 1.05 -22.52
N GLY A 108 6.13 -0.22 -22.56
CA GLY A 108 5.75 -1.18 -23.60
C GLY A 108 4.35 -1.78 -23.39
N ALA A 109 4.20 -3.06 -23.74
CA ALA A 109 2.95 -3.79 -23.52
C ALA A 109 2.61 -3.84 -22.02
N HIS A 110 1.38 -3.50 -21.66
CA HIS A 110 0.96 -3.42 -20.26
C HIS A 110 -0.55 -3.59 -20.08
N GLY A 111 -0.98 -3.78 -18.85
CA GLY A 111 -2.39 -3.86 -18.49
C GLY A 111 -2.57 -4.05 -16.98
N ILE A 112 -3.81 -4.21 -16.55
CA ILE A 112 -4.15 -4.46 -15.16
C ILE A 112 -4.15 -5.97 -14.90
N LEU A 113 -3.29 -6.43 -14.00
CA LEU A 113 -3.29 -7.80 -13.49
C LEU A 113 -4.08 -7.91 -12.19
N SER A 114 -3.94 -6.90 -11.33
CA SER A 114 -4.49 -6.90 -9.98
C SER A 114 -3.99 -8.08 -9.14
N VAL A 115 -4.53 -8.25 -7.94
CA VAL A 115 -4.21 -9.35 -7.01
C VAL A 115 -5.51 -9.87 -6.43
N GLY A 116 -5.63 -11.18 -6.30
CA GLY A 116 -6.69 -11.82 -5.53
C GLY A 116 -6.41 -11.72 -4.02
N ILE A 117 -7.44 -11.92 -3.24
CA ILE A 117 -7.35 -12.11 -1.79
C ILE A 117 -7.84 -13.51 -1.46
N GLU A 118 -7.22 -14.14 -0.47
CA GLU A 118 -7.70 -15.40 0.07
C GLU A 118 -8.75 -15.13 1.15
N GLU A 119 -9.79 -15.95 1.18
CA GLU A 119 -10.74 -15.97 2.28
C GLU A 119 -10.13 -16.74 3.45
N SER A 120 -9.71 -16.02 4.48
CA SER A 120 -9.20 -16.65 5.70
C SER A 120 -10.35 -17.04 6.62
N LEU A 121 -10.19 -18.17 7.33
CA LEU A 121 -11.08 -18.53 8.42
C LEU A 121 -11.02 -17.46 9.52
N SER A 122 -12.13 -17.26 10.20
CA SER A 122 -12.24 -16.32 11.31
C SER A 122 -12.05 -17.06 12.63
N ALA A 123 -11.24 -16.51 13.53
CA ALA A 123 -11.15 -16.98 14.90
C ALA A 123 -12.45 -16.69 15.66
N ASP A 124 -12.67 -17.42 16.77
CA ASP A 124 -13.78 -17.13 17.66
C ASP A 124 -13.74 -15.69 18.16
N TRP A 125 -14.87 -14.99 17.99
CA TRP A 125 -14.95 -13.57 18.33
C TRP A 125 -14.87 -13.31 19.83
N ALA A 126 -15.52 -14.12 20.66
CA ALA A 126 -15.53 -13.89 22.09
C ALA A 126 -14.12 -14.00 22.68
N LEU A 127 -13.38 -15.04 22.27
CA LEU A 127 -11.98 -15.23 22.66
C LEU A 127 -11.07 -14.12 22.12
N THR A 128 -11.24 -13.73 20.86
CA THR A 128 -10.46 -12.65 20.25
C THR A 128 -10.70 -11.31 20.94
N LYS A 129 -11.98 -11.01 21.22
CA LYS A 129 -12.38 -9.79 21.92
C LYS A 129 -11.79 -9.70 23.32
N GLU A 130 -11.88 -10.79 24.09
CA GLU A 130 -11.31 -10.88 25.44
C GLU A 130 -9.78 -10.72 25.43
N LYS A 131 -9.11 -11.48 24.57
CA LYS A 131 -7.65 -11.48 24.44
C LYS A 131 -7.06 -10.08 24.18
N PHE A 132 -7.68 -9.33 23.28
CA PHE A 132 -7.19 -8.00 22.89
C PHE A 132 -7.97 -6.85 23.54
N GLN A 133 -8.91 -7.12 24.46
CA GLN A 133 -9.76 -6.14 25.13
C GLN A 133 -10.45 -5.19 24.14
N LEU A 134 -11.02 -5.79 23.09
CA LEU A 134 -11.64 -5.03 22.00
C LEU A 134 -12.96 -4.39 22.45
N PRO A 135 -13.23 -3.15 22.01
CA PRO A 135 -14.48 -2.46 22.32
C PRO A 135 -15.64 -2.98 21.47
N GLU A 136 -16.88 -2.62 21.82
CA GLU A 136 -18.07 -2.94 21.03
C GLU A 136 -18.07 -2.24 19.67
N ARG A 137 -17.65 -0.99 19.63
CA ARG A 137 -17.67 -0.14 18.43
C ARG A 137 -16.28 0.43 18.16
N TYR A 138 -15.73 0.17 16.96
CA TYR A 138 -14.41 0.67 16.65
C TYR A 138 -14.17 0.95 15.16
N LEU A 139 -13.35 1.98 14.95
CA LEU A 139 -12.64 2.26 13.73
C LEU A 139 -11.37 1.40 13.70
N LEU A 140 -11.15 0.63 12.65
CA LEU A 140 -10.05 -0.34 12.57
C LEU A 140 -8.97 0.13 11.60
N TYR A 141 -7.73 0.13 12.04
CA TYR A 141 -6.53 0.22 11.22
C TYR A 141 -5.75 -1.09 11.30
N ILE A 142 -5.34 -1.64 10.16
CA ILE A 142 -4.45 -2.81 10.08
C ILE A 142 -3.23 -2.47 9.24
N GLY A 143 -2.03 -2.69 9.79
CA GLY A 143 -0.76 -2.49 9.12
C GLY A 143 0.36 -2.02 10.05
N ARG A 144 1.55 -1.81 9.51
CA ARG A 144 2.65 -1.22 10.29
C ARG A 144 2.29 0.17 10.79
N ILE A 145 2.45 0.36 12.10
CA ILE A 145 2.15 1.62 12.76
C ILE A 145 3.42 2.49 12.72
N THR A 146 3.56 3.28 11.67
CA THR A 146 4.68 4.22 11.45
C THR A 146 4.15 5.60 11.12
N PRO A 147 4.91 6.69 11.36
CA PRO A 147 4.47 8.05 11.02
C PRO A 147 4.03 8.19 9.55
N LYS A 148 4.73 7.50 8.64
CA LYS A 148 4.44 7.52 7.20
C LYS A 148 3.11 6.83 6.86
N LYS A 149 2.82 5.68 7.49
CA LYS A 149 1.61 4.87 7.21
C LYS A 149 0.39 5.42 7.91
N ILE A 150 0.53 5.76 9.21
CA ILE A 150 -0.60 6.25 10.03
C ILE A 150 -0.94 7.73 9.74
N HIS A 151 0.04 8.47 9.21
CA HIS A 151 -0.06 9.89 8.88
C HIS A 151 -0.67 10.72 10.03
N ARG A 152 -1.83 11.35 9.82
CA ARG A 152 -2.51 12.18 10.82
C ARG A 152 -3.69 11.47 11.52
N LEU A 153 -3.83 10.15 11.35
CA LEU A 153 -4.98 9.41 11.86
C LEU A 153 -5.21 9.66 13.35
N LEU A 154 -4.18 9.49 14.19
CA LEU A 154 -4.27 9.65 15.64
C LEU A 154 -4.77 11.05 16.01
N THR A 155 -4.16 12.08 15.43
CA THR A 155 -4.55 13.46 15.67
C THR A 155 -5.98 13.75 15.20
N TYR A 156 -6.39 13.20 14.06
CA TYR A 156 -7.74 13.40 13.54
C TYR A 156 -8.77 12.70 14.41
N PHE A 157 -8.49 11.48 14.85
CA PHE A 157 -9.37 10.73 15.74
C PHE A 157 -9.55 11.40 17.10
N VAL A 158 -8.47 11.85 17.74
CA VAL A 158 -8.57 12.60 19.02
C VAL A 158 -9.35 13.89 18.85
N ASN A 159 -9.16 14.61 17.74
CA ASN A 159 -9.97 15.80 17.45
C ASN A 159 -11.45 15.46 17.21
N TYR A 160 -11.74 14.28 16.61
CA TYR A 160 -13.10 13.78 16.45
C TYR A 160 -13.76 13.56 17.80
N LYS A 161 -13.08 12.83 18.72
CA LYS A 161 -13.57 12.55 20.08
C LYS A 161 -13.82 13.83 20.89
N LYS A 162 -12.92 14.82 20.77
CA LYS A 162 -13.11 16.13 21.42
C LYS A 162 -14.32 16.88 20.88
N LYS A 163 -14.61 16.77 19.58
CA LYS A 163 -15.72 17.46 18.94
C LYS A 163 -17.06 16.77 19.20
N TYR A 164 -17.06 15.44 19.28
CA TYR A 164 -18.25 14.61 19.46
C TYR A 164 -18.06 13.75 20.72
N SER A 165 -18.30 14.38 21.87
CA SER A 165 -18.08 13.74 23.20
C SER A 165 -19.08 12.63 23.50
N ASP A 166 -20.20 12.57 22.76
CA ASP A 166 -21.20 11.51 22.79
C ASP A 166 -20.77 10.24 22.05
N SER A 167 -19.73 10.30 21.23
CA SER A 167 -19.24 9.15 20.46
C SER A 167 -18.64 8.08 21.36
N THR A 168 -19.11 6.84 21.23
CA THR A 168 -18.58 5.65 21.91
C THR A 168 -17.51 4.94 21.10
N LEU A 169 -17.26 5.40 19.86
CA LEU A 169 -16.31 4.79 18.93
C LEU A 169 -14.89 4.86 19.48
N ARG A 170 -14.16 3.75 19.39
CA ARG A 170 -12.73 3.67 19.69
C ARG A 170 -11.91 3.40 18.44
N LEU A 171 -10.60 3.63 18.51
CA LEU A 171 -9.66 3.31 17.44
C LEU A 171 -8.83 2.09 17.82
N VAL A 172 -8.95 1.03 17.03
CA VAL A 172 -8.16 -0.20 17.18
C VAL A 172 -7.07 -0.22 16.11
N LEU A 173 -5.82 -0.39 16.54
CA LEU A 173 -4.63 -0.42 15.71
C LEU A 173 -4.01 -1.82 15.79
N VAL A 174 -4.08 -2.56 14.68
CA VAL A 174 -3.54 -3.91 14.54
C VAL A 174 -2.24 -3.86 13.76
N GLY A 175 -1.17 -4.44 14.33
CA GLY A 175 0.13 -4.58 13.70
C GLY A 175 1.29 -4.04 14.52
N GLY A 176 2.50 -4.16 13.99
CA GLY A 176 3.72 -3.76 14.69
C GLY A 176 3.84 -2.26 14.85
N LEU A 177 4.11 -1.83 16.09
CA LEU A 177 4.38 -0.43 16.42
C LEU A 177 5.86 -0.10 16.15
N ALA A 178 6.11 0.80 15.23
CA ALA A 178 7.44 1.28 14.84
C ALA A 178 7.53 2.82 14.88
N MET A 179 6.94 3.39 15.91
CA MET A 179 7.00 4.80 16.30
C MET A 179 6.74 4.91 17.80
N GLU A 180 6.94 6.08 18.37
CA GLU A 180 6.53 6.37 19.74
C GLU A 180 5.03 6.13 19.93
N ARG A 181 4.67 5.41 21.00
CA ARG A 181 3.28 5.11 21.30
C ARG A 181 2.54 6.38 21.70
N PHE A 182 1.40 6.60 21.03
CA PHE A 182 0.52 7.72 21.35
C PHE A 182 -0.54 7.24 22.36
N GLU A 183 -0.42 7.67 23.60
CA GLU A 183 -1.34 7.26 24.69
C GLU A 183 -2.65 8.05 24.63
N HIS A 184 -3.76 7.33 24.57
CA HIS A 184 -5.11 7.88 24.65
C HIS A 184 -6.10 6.78 25.07
N PRO A 185 -7.07 7.04 25.96
CA PRO A 185 -7.99 6.01 26.47
C PRO A 185 -8.85 5.35 25.40
N ASP A 186 -9.11 6.03 24.30
CA ASP A 186 -9.90 5.52 23.17
C ASP A 186 -9.06 4.91 22.04
N ILE A 187 -7.76 4.69 22.25
CA ILE A 187 -6.86 4.08 21.25
C ILE A 187 -6.29 2.79 21.81
N ILE A 188 -6.54 1.68 21.10
CA ILE A 188 -6.13 0.34 21.50
C ILE A 188 -5.10 -0.18 20.48
N TYR A 189 -4.02 -0.74 20.97
CA TYR A 189 -2.97 -1.38 20.19
C TYR A 189 -2.96 -2.87 20.49
N THR A 190 -3.23 -3.71 19.49
CA THR A 190 -3.21 -5.16 19.66
C THR A 190 -1.82 -5.78 19.50
N GLY A 191 -0.90 -5.08 18.80
CA GLY A 191 0.30 -5.71 18.29
C GLY A 191 0.00 -6.62 17.08
N PHE A 192 0.87 -7.61 16.85
CA PHE A 192 0.64 -8.63 15.83
C PHE A 192 -0.45 -9.60 16.27
N VAL A 193 -1.28 -10.02 15.32
CA VAL A 193 -2.35 -11.00 15.49
C VAL A 193 -2.19 -12.09 14.42
N SER A 194 -2.81 -13.27 14.61
CA SER A 194 -2.88 -14.28 13.55
C SER A 194 -3.80 -13.83 12.40
N ASP A 195 -3.75 -14.52 11.27
CA ASP A 195 -4.64 -14.20 10.15
C ASP A 195 -6.11 -14.45 10.48
N GLU A 196 -6.40 -15.47 11.27
CA GLU A 196 -7.74 -15.78 11.74
C GLU A 196 -8.26 -14.72 12.74
N GLU A 197 -7.38 -14.27 13.66
CA GLU A 197 -7.71 -13.18 14.59
C GLU A 197 -7.88 -11.86 13.85
N LYS A 198 -7.04 -11.58 12.84
CA LYS A 198 -7.16 -10.42 11.96
C LYS A 198 -8.52 -10.40 11.27
N MET A 199 -8.95 -11.57 10.74
CA MET A 199 -10.24 -11.69 10.08
C MET A 199 -11.39 -11.49 11.05
N SER A 200 -11.32 -12.06 12.26
CA SER A 200 -12.32 -11.87 13.31
C SER A 200 -12.44 -10.40 13.72
N ILE A 201 -11.31 -9.70 13.92
CA ILE A 201 -11.29 -8.26 14.24
C ILE A 201 -11.86 -7.44 13.05
N LEU A 202 -11.53 -7.80 11.82
CA LEU A 202 -12.03 -7.12 10.64
C LEU A 202 -13.54 -7.25 10.48
N GLN A 203 -14.07 -8.46 10.68
CA GLN A 203 -15.52 -8.76 10.59
C GLN A 203 -16.36 -8.00 11.60
N HIS A 204 -15.80 -7.66 12.77
CA HIS A 204 -16.52 -6.96 13.83
C HIS A 204 -16.22 -5.45 13.86
N ALA A 205 -15.33 -4.96 12.99
CA ALA A 205 -15.09 -3.53 12.85
C ALA A 205 -16.32 -2.81 12.30
N GLU A 206 -16.58 -1.61 12.79
CA GLU A 206 -17.63 -0.74 12.24
C GLU A 206 -17.20 -0.12 10.93
N ILE A 207 -15.92 0.25 10.83
CA ILE A 207 -15.30 0.84 9.64
C ILE A 207 -13.80 0.56 9.61
N VAL A 208 -13.26 0.37 8.41
CA VAL A 208 -11.81 0.21 8.20
C VAL A 208 -11.22 1.52 7.69
N VAL A 209 -10.13 1.99 8.32
CA VAL A 209 -9.45 3.23 7.91
C VAL A 209 -8.10 2.93 7.28
N ASN A 210 -7.83 3.56 6.12
CA ASN A 210 -6.48 3.61 5.57
C ASN A 210 -6.05 5.07 5.37
N PRO A 211 -5.20 5.62 6.25
CA PRO A 211 -4.76 7.00 6.20
C PRO A 211 -3.53 7.21 5.30
N SER A 212 -3.00 6.15 4.67
CA SER A 212 -1.79 6.21 3.85
C SER A 212 -1.91 7.22 2.71
N ARG A 213 -0.81 7.90 2.40
CA ARG A 213 -0.72 8.78 1.22
C ARG A 213 -0.22 8.06 -0.03
N TYR A 214 0.33 6.88 0.13
CA TYR A 214 1.02 6.14 -0.93
C TYR A 214 0.66 4.67 -0.85
N GLU A 215 -0.15 4.20 -1.78
CA GLU A 215 -0.49 2.81 -2.01
C GLU A 215 -0.54 2.53 -3.52
N SER A 216 -0.18 1.32 -3.91
CA SER A 216 -0.37 0.81 -5.27
C SER A 216 -1.63 -0.06 -5.39
N LEU A 217 -2.08 -0.66 -4.28
CA LEU A 217 -3.28 -1.48 -4.22
C LEU A 217 -4.01 -1.35 -2.87
N SER A 218 -3.36 -1.74 -1.76
CA SER A 218 -3.93 -1.90 -0.41
C SER A 218 -4.74 -3.18 -0.23
N LEU A 219 -4.05 -4.29 0.08
CA LEU A 219 -4.70 -5.60 0.33
C LEU A 219 -5.77 -5.52 1.44
N ILE A 220 -5.49 -4.78 2.52
CA ILE A 220 -6.46 -4.63 3.62
C ILE A 220 -7.79 -4.00 3.18
N LEU A 221 -7.79 -3.14 2.16
CA LEU A 221 -9.05 -2.61 1.63
C LEU A 221 -9.80 -3.65 0.81
N LEU A 222 -9.10 -4.52 0.07
CA LEU A 222 -9.75 -5.64 -0.63
C LEU A 222 -10.33 -6.63 0.38
N GLU A 223 -9.60 -6.96 1.45
CA GLU A 223 -10.10 -7.78 2.55
C GLU A 223 -11.33 -7.14 3.22
N ALA A 224 -11.31 -5.82 3.48
CA ALA A 224 -12.47 -5.11 4.02
C ALA A 224 -13.68 -5.16 3.09
N MET A 225 -13.46 -4.98 1.78
CA MET A 225 -14.52 -5.07 0.76
C MET A 225 -15.12 -6.47 0.71
N SER A 226 -14.32 -7.55 0.78
CA SER A 226 -14.83 -8.93 0.81
C SER A 226 -15.70 -9.19 2.03
N GLN A 227 -15.38 -8.56 3.16
CA GLN A 227 -16.18 -8.63 4.39
C GLN A 227 -17.31 -7.58 4.47
N LYS A 228 -17.59 -6.89 3.35
CA LYS A 228 -18.65 -5.86 3.26
C LYS A 228 -18.49 -4.74 4.29
N LYS A 229 -17.25 -4.42 4.67
CA LYS A 229 -16.96 -3.35 5.64
C LYS A 229 -16.80 -2.01 4.93
N PRO A 230 -17.45 -0.94 5.40
CA PRO A 230 -17.23 0.38 4.88
C PRO A 230 -15.81 0.84 5.16
N MET A 231 -15.27 1.68 4.28
CA MET A 231 -13.90 2.17 4.37
C MET A 231 -13.88 3.69 4.49
N LEU A 232 -12.91 4.21 5.27
CA LEU A 232 -12.60 5.64 5.34
C LEU A 232 -11.14 5.85 4.97
N VAL A 233 -10.86 6.42 3.82
CA VAL A 233 -9.50 6.49 3.28
C VAL A 233 -9.00 7.91 3.04
N ASN A 234 -7.68 8.06 2.98
CA ASN A 234 -7.04 9.32 2.62
C ASN A 234 -7.18 9.58 1.12
N GLY A 235 -8.01 10.55 0.74
CA GLY A 235 -8.29 10.90 -0.67
C GLY A 235 -7.11 11.54 -1.42
N HIS A 236 -6.01 11.91 -0.73
CA HIS A 236 -4.77 12.32 -1.40
C HIS A 236 -4.04 11.14 -2.05
N CYS A 237 -4.32 9.90 -1.62
CA CYS A 237 -3.89 8.70 -2.32
C CYS A 237 -4.93 8.38 -3.40
N LYS A 238 -4.57 8.58 -4.67
CA LYS A 238 -5.49 8.37 -5.79
C LYS A 238 -5.98 6.92 -5.89
N VAL A 239 -5.12 5.94 -5.59
CA VAL A 239 -5.47 4.52 -5.57
C VAL A 239 -6.55 4.23 -4.54
N LEU A 240 -6.38 4.71 -3.29
CA LEU A 240 -7.39 4.52 -2.25
C LEU A 240 -8.71 5.22 -2.60
N LYS A 241 -8.63 6.43 -3.17
CA LYS A 241 -9.80 7.16 -3.65
C LYS A 241 -10.51 6.40 -4.78
N GLU A 242 -9.77 5.79 -5.71
CA GLU A 242 -10.34 4.98 -6.80
C GLU A 242 -11.17 3.82 -6.24
N HIS A 243 -10.69 3.11 -5.21
CA HIS A 243 -11.46 2.07 -4.53
C HIS A 243 -12.79 2.59 -3.98
N CYS A 244 -12.79 3.75 -3.31
CA CYS A 244 -14.02 4.36 -2.81
C CYS A 244 -14.99 4.74 -3.94
N LEU A 245 -14.50 5.31 -5.03
CA LEU A 245 -15.33 5.71 -6.16
C LEU A 245 -15.96 4.49 -6.87
N LYS A 246 -15.28 3.34 -6.84
CA LYS A 246 -15.78 2.07 -7.40
C LYS A 246 -16.66 1.28 -6.44
N SER A 247 -16.78 1.67 -5.18
CA SER A 247 -17.55 0.96 -4.16
C SER A 247 -19.03 1.29 -4.11
N ASP A 248 -19.55 2.04 -5.08
CA ASP A 248 -20.95 2.44 -5.17
C ASP A 248 -21.49 3.03 -3.85
N PHE A 249 -20.78 4.04 -3.34
CA PHE A 249 -21.07 4.74 -2.07
C PHE A 249 -20.93 3.91 -0.78
N ALA A 250 -20.43 2.69 -0.85
CA ALA A 250 -20.16 1.87 0.33
C ALA A 250 -18.94 2.34 1.14
N SER A 251 -18.18 3.30 0.63
CA SER A 251 -16.93 3.77 1.24
C SER A 251 -16.73 5.27 1.05
N PHE A 252 -15.90 5.85 1.92
CA PHE A 252 -15.71 7.28 2.02
C PHE A 252 -14.23 7.65 1.90
N TYR A 253 -13.94 8.83 1.33
CA TYR A 253 -12.61 9.42 1.40
C TYR A 253 -12.65 10.82 2.02
N TYR A 254 -11.55 11.20 2.65
CA TYR A 254 -11.37 12.53 3.23
C TYR A 254 -10.13 13.21 2.65
N MET A 255 -10.19 14.54 2.53
CA MET A 255 -9.07 15.37 2.07
C MET A 255 -8.39 16.13 3.21
N ASN A 256 -9.08 16.28 4.36
CA ASN A 256 -8.61 17.03 5.51
C ASN A 256 -9.35 16.59 6.79
N LYS A 257 -8.97 17.18 7.92
CA LYS A 257 -9.56 16.91 9.23
C LYS A 257 -11.08 17.10 9.26
N ARG A 258 -11.59 18.18 8.62
CA ARG A 258 -13.05 18.44 8.59
C ARG A 258 -13.78 17.33 7.85
N GLY A 259 -13.28 16.96 6.67
CA GLY A 259 -13.84 15.84 5.89
C GLY A 259 -13.78 14.52 6.62
N PHE A 260 -12.66 14.21 7.32
CA PHE A 260 -12.54 13.03 8.17
C PHE A 260 -13.64 13.00 9.25
N ASN A 261 -13.79 14.09 10.00
CA ASN A 261 -14.79 14.18 11.07
C ASN A 261 -16.22 14.04 10.54
N GLN A 262 -16.53 14.65 9.38
CA GLN A 262 -17.87 14.58 8.78
C GLN A 262 -18.18 13.17 8.29
N ALA A 263 -17.23 12.52 7.60
CA ALA A 263 -17.42 11.16 7.12
C ALA A 263 -17.59 10.18 8.28
N LEU A 264 -16.73 10.25 9.29
CA LEU A 264 -16.80 9.37 10.46
C LEU A 264 -18.11 9.54 11.23
N ARG A 265 -18.58 10.80 11.43
CA ARG A 265 -19.86 11.06 12.10
C ARG A 265 -21.05 10.49 11.33
N ARG A 266 -21.03 10.61 10.00
CA ARG A 266 -22.09 10.07 9.13
C ARG A 266 -22.19 8.54 9.19
N ILE A 267 -21.04 7.87 9.35
CA ILE A 267 -20.99 6.40 9.44
C ILE A 267 -21.45 5.95 10.83
N GLU A 268 -21.12 6.72 11.86
CA GLU A 268 -21.48 6.39 13.25
C GLU A 268 -22.98 6.53 13.52
N GLN A 269 -23.69 7.35 12.77
CA GLN A 269 -25.14 7.56 12.84
C GLN A 269 -25.93 6.56 12.01
#